data_4cedf559ac337bc8e8546869c6460888
#
_entry.id   4cedf559ac337bc8e8546869c6460888
#
_cell.length_a   1.000
_cell.length_b   1.000
_cell.length_c   1.000
_cell.angle_alpha   90.00
_cell.angle_beta   90.00
_cell.angle_gamma   90.00
#
_symmetry.space_group_name_H-M   'P 1'
#
loop_
_entity.id
_entity.type
_entity.pdbx_description
1 polymer ?
#
loop_
_entity_poly.entity_id
_entity_poly.type
_entity_poly.pdbx_seq_one_letter_code
_entity_poly.pdbx_strand_id
1 'polypeptide(L)'
;MPEANGASSSSADAILHISPDDSDLVDFSLTQVQDTVLPTTNDVPSTTTRYVPADVPLCERPSKLQWFCIDDDLVYMSFSNDWGPLNIAMFYRFCVHVHQMLMDPHMDGTHLVLYTSMHPHHKANAALLCAMYAMTIDHISPADAFYPFSEMEFQPFRDAGYGRADYSLTIQDILYGVRRALDHNLLDLTTFDLESYEYYEQVHNGDWNWITPHFLAFASPKDRAYMSTLASQGPHAAACMAKRMPVCPALRKTVEYFQDHKITLVVRLNNALYYSGAFVQAGIEHKDMYFDDGSNPSDDIVRAFIREADRTIKAGGVIAVHCKAGLGRTGVLIGAYLIWRYGFSASEVIGYMRLMRPGCVVGPQQHFMYENTAKWIQWGAEDRLRAELARELSAPAAPQTPAPSKRVVDAPATAPVNRMAKTTPCVGQPRKSPTSKRRRLDEVPSSLRVP
;
A
#
# COMPACT_ATOMS: atom_id res chain seq x y z
N MET A 1 52.09 -6.19 -26.94
CA MET A 1 52.03 -6.80 -25.61
C MET A 1 52.39 -5.74 -24.60
N PRO A 2 51.41 -5.37 -23.72
CA PRO A 2 51.55 -5.64 -22.30
C PRO A 2 50.25 -6.26 -21.74
N GLU A 3 50.47 -7.03 -20.68
CA GLU A 3 49.50 -7.85 -19.96
C GLU A 3 48.44 -7.04 -19.29
N ALA A 4 47.18 -7.45 -19.46
CA ALA A 4 46.03 -6.98 -18.68
C ALA A 4 45.98 -7.74 -17.34
N ASN A 5 46.25 -7.03 -16.25
CA ASN A 5 45.94 -7.49 -14.90
C ASN A 5 44.43 -7.53 -14.72
N GLY A 6 43.89 -8.74 -14.66
CA GLY A 6 42.53 -9.00 -14.25
C GLY A 6 42.39 -8.76 -12.76
N ALA A 7 41.71 -7.71 -12.38
CA ALA A 7 41.20 -7.56 -11.03
C ALA A 7 39.99 -8.49 -10.88
N SER A 8 40.14 -9.58 -10.16
CA SER A 8 39.04 -10.42 -9.70
C SER A 8 38.23 -9.64 -8.68
N SER A 9 37.05 -9.17 -9.07
CA SER A 9 36.06 -8.66 -8.11
C SER A 9 35.53 -9.85 -7.31
N SER A 10 35.84 -9.95 -6.03
CA SER A 10 35.22 -10.89 -5.12
C SER A 10 33.73 -10.54 -4.99
N SER A 11 32.87 -11.40 -5.48
CA SER A 11 31.43 -11.28 -5.34
C SER A 11 31.05 -11.81 -3.94
N ALA A 12 30.63 -10.95 -3.04
CA ALA A 12 30.03 -11.35 -1.78
C ALA A 12 28.54 -11.65 -2.02
N ASP A 13 28.12 -12.88 -1.79
CA ASP A 13 26.71 -13.25 -1.85
C ASP A 13 26.02 -12.90 -0.53
N ALA A 14 24.86 -12.25 -0.60
CA ALA A 14 24.06 -11.95 0.56
C ALA A 14 23.14 -13.12 0.87
N ILE A 15 23.18 -13.61 2.10
CA ILE A 15 22.34 -14.70 2.59
C ILE A 15 21.40 -14.15 3.65
N LEU A 16 20.12 -14.39 3.51
CA LEU A 16 19.10 -14.09 4.49
C LEU A 16 18.78 -15.35 5.28
N HIS A 17 18.79 -15.25 6.59
CA HIS A 17 18.55 -16.38 7.48
C HIS A 17 17.23 -16.20 8.23
N ILE A 18 16.34 -17.19 8.17
CA ILE A 18 15.07 -17.23 8.90
C ILE A 18 15.14 -18.40 9.88
N SER A 19 15.05 -18.14 11.19
CA SER A 19 15.09 -19.16 12.23
C SER A 19 13.70 -19.46 12.78
N PRO A 20 13.31 -20.72 12.96
CA PRO A 20 12.02 -21.09 13.53
C PRO A 20 11.97 -21.19 15.05
N ASP A 21 13.10 -20.94 15.77
CA ASP A 21 13.17 -21.23 17.20
C ASP A 21 12.94 -20.01 18.11
N ASP A 22 12.08 -20.30 19.09
CA ASP A 22 11.73 -19.54 20.29
C ASP A 22 10.95 -18.23 20.14
N SER A 23 9.64 -18.40 20.39
CA SER A 23 8.72 -17.31 20.68
C SER A 23 8.49 -16.29 19.57
N ASP A 24 7.62 -16.59 18.63
CA ASP A 24 6.87 -15.65 17.77
C ASP A 24 7.67 -14.57 17.01
N LEU A 25 9.00 -14.64 16.97
CA LEU A 25 9.88 -13.73 16.26
C LEU A 25 10.78 -14.50 15.29
N VAL A 26 10.66 -14.23 14.01
CA VAL A 26 11.62 -14.69 13.00
C VAL A 26 12.85 -13.81 13.10
N ASP A 27 13.98 -14.38 13.48
CA ASP A 27 15.24 -13.65 13.59
C ASP A 27 15.91 -13.57 12.21
N PHE A 28 15.99 -12.35 11.66
CA PHE A 28 16.67 -12.09 10.41
C PHE A 28 18.12 -11.71 10.67
N SER A 29 19.03 -12.63 10.43
CA SER A 29 20.45 -12.30 10.43
C SER A 29 21.03 -12.34 9.02
N LEU A 30 21.68 -11.26 8.63
CA LEU A 30 22.46 -11.16 7.39
C LEU A 30 23.88 -11.61 7.68
N THR A 31 24.28 -12.69 7.04
CA THR A 31 25.68 -13.13 7.05
C THR A 31 26.28 -12.91 5.68
N GLN A 32 27.27 -12.05 5.58
CA GLN A 32 28.09 -11.90 4.38
C GLN A 32 29.05 -13.08 4.30
N VAL A 33 28.92 -13.94 3.29
CA VAL A 33 29.82 -15.06 3.06
C VAL A 33 30.85 -14.62 2.03
N GLN A 34 32.09 -14.45 2.49
CA GLN A 34 33.26 -14.32 1.62
C GLN A 34 33.71 -15.73 1.19
N ASP A 35 33.88 -15.93 -0.12
CA ASP A 35 34.51 -17.11 -0.74
C ASP A 35 33.79 -18.48 -0.61
N THR A 36 32.48 -18.52 -0.74
CA THR A 36 31.80 -19.81 -0.94
C THR A 36 31.41 -19.97 -2.43
N VAL A 37 31.94 -20.97 -3.09
CA VAL A 37 31.50 -21.37 -4.43
C VAL A 37 30.08 -21.90 -4.30
N LEU A 38 29.09 -21.13 -4.78
CA LEU A 38 27.72 -21.61 -4.87
C LEU A 38 27.64 -22.78 -5.87
N PRO A 39 26.84 -23.81 -5.58
CA PRO A 39 26.60 -24.86 -6.57
C PRO A 39 25.89 -24.24 -7.78
N THR A 40 26.35 -24.62 -8.97
CA THR A 40 25.61 -24.36 -10.21
C THR A 40 24.25 -25.05 -10.11
N THR A 41 23.23 -24.44 -10.70
CA THR A 41 21.79 -24.76 -10.58
C THR A 41 21.36 -26.21 -10.78
N ASN A 42 22.25 -27.12 -11.12
CA ASN A 42 21.96 -28.53 -11.35
C ASN A 42 22.43 -29.47 -10.23
N ASP A 43 23.10 -28.97 -9.19
CA ASP A 43 23.64 -29.77 -8.09
C ASP A 43 23.14 -29.31 -6.72
N VAL A 44 21.83 -29.32 -6.50
CA VAL A 44 21.28 -29.19 -5.15
C VAL A 44 21.19 -30.57 -4.53
N PRO A 45 22.14 -30.98 -3.69
CA PRO A 45 22.04 -32.28 -3.01
C PRO A 45 20.99 -32.17 -1.92
N SER A 46 20.00 -33.03 -1.96
CA SER A 46 19.18 -33.34 -0.79
C SER A 46 20.11 -33.72 0.37
N THR A 47 20.11 -32.93 1.44
CA THR A 47 20.97 -33.10 2.62
C THR A 47 22.43 -32.69 2.43
N THR A 48 22.76 -31.44 2.70
CA THR A 48 24.17 -31.06 2.83
C THR A 48 24.36 -30.23 4.10
N THR A 49 25.08 -30.82 5.04
CA THR A 49 25.76 -30.11 6.11
C THR A 49 26.72 -29.14 5.46
N ARG A 50 26.44 -27.85 5.44
CA ARG A 50 27.34 -26.85 4.86
C ARG A 50 27.70 -25.74 5.82
N TYR A 51 28.92 -25.33 5.65
CA TYR A 51 29.76 -24.38 6.30
C TYR A 51 29.01 -23.19 6.94
N VAL A 52 29.14 -23.09 8.24
CA VAL A 52 28.77 -21.90 9.03
C VAL A 52 30.04 -21.06 9.18
N PRO A 53 30.00 -19.73 8.98
CA PRO A 53 31.16 -18.87 9.16
C PRO A 53 31.84 -19.08 10.52
N ALA A 54 33.16 -18.93 10.56
CA ALA A 54 33.98 -19.25 11.74
C ALA A 54 33.73 -18.32 12.94
N ASP A 55 33.12 -17.19 12.71
CA ASP A 55 32.84 -16.13 13.67
C ASP A 55 31.51 -16.31 14.42
N VAL A 56 30.63 -17.24 13.98
CA VAL A 56 29.43 -17.58 14.75
C VAL A 56 29.80 -18.52 15.90
N PRO A 57 29.42 -18.22 17.15
CA PRO A 57 29.68 -19.09 18.30
C PRO A 57 29.15 -20.51 18.06
N LEU A 58 29.92 -21.52 18.46
CA LEU A 58 29.57 -22.94 18.23
C LEU A 58 28.20 -23.34 18.82
N CYS A 59 27.78 -22.69 19.90
CA CYS A 59 26.49 -22.89 20.55
C CYS A 59 25.30 -22.27 19.79
N GLU A 60 25.57 -21.35 18.83
CA GLU A 60 24.56 -20.64 18.04
C GLU A 60 24.50 -21.14 16.59
N ARG A 61 25.31 -22.15 16.24
CA ARG A 61 25.32 -22.67 14.88
C ARG A 61 24.14 -23.58 14.66
N PRO A 62 23.27 -23.30 13.65
CA PRO A 62 22.15 -24.16 13.34
C PRO A 62 22.63 -25.57 12.94
N SER A 63 21.94 -26.58 13.40
CA SER A 63 22.25 -27.97 13.11
C SER A 63 21.96 -28.34 11.67
N LYS A 64 20.98 -27.66 11.04
CA LYS A 64 20.54 -27.90 9.66
C LYS A 64 20.20 -26.57 8.97
N LEU A 65 20.52 -26.44 7.69
CA LEU A 65 20.19 -25.32 6.83
C LEU A 65 19.41 -25.81 5.61
N GLN A 66 18.27 -25.21 5.33
CA GLN A 66 17.51 -25.44 4.11
C GLN A 66 17.62 -24.19 3.24
N TRP A 67 18.25 -24.34 2.10
CA TRP A 67 18.44 -23.27 1.11
C TRP A 67 17.30 -23.26 0.11
N PHE A 68 16.80 -22.06 -0.22
CA PHE A 68 15.80 -21.87 -1.26
C PHE A 68 16.03 -20.55 -2.01
N CYS A 69 15.56 -20.50 -3.26
CA CYS A 69 15.67 -19.34 -4.14
C CYS A 69 14.31 -19.05 -4.74
N ILE A 70 14.06 -17.78 -5.07
CA ILE A 70 12.80 -17.33 -5.66
C ILE A 70 13.01 -16.67 -7.03
N ASP A 71 14.23 -16.56 -7.51
CA ASP A 71 14.58 -15.77 -8.69
C ASP A 71 13.89 -16.25 -9.99
N ASP A 72 13.73 -17.57 -10.12
CA ASP A 72 13.09 -18.20 -11.28
C ASP A 72 11.58 -18.41 -11.09
N ASP A 73 11.09 -18.42 -9.84
CA ASP A 73 9.69 -18.68 -9.51
C ASP A 73 8.85 -17.39 -9.44
N LEU A 74 9.46 -16.31 -8.93
CA LEU A 74 8.79 -15.01 -8.76
C LEU A 74 9.38 -13.96 -9.71
N VAL A 75 9.01 -14.07 -10.99
CA VAL A 75 9.56 -13.24 -12.06
C VAL A 75 8.71 -11.99 -12.28
N TYR A 76 9.34 -10.80 -12.21
CA TYR A 76 8.68 -9.55 -12.54
C TYR A 76 8.47 -9.41 -14.04
N MET A 77 7.21 -9.16 -14.44
CA MET A 77 6.87 -8.91 -15.84
C MET A 77 7.05 -7.43 -16.17
N SER A 78 8.20 -7.07 -16.72
CA SER A 78 8.58 -5.70 -17.04
C SER A 78 7.71 -5.07 -18.13
N PHE A 79 7.30 -3.82 -17.94
CA PHE A 79 6.63 -3.02 -18.97
C PHE A 79 7.64 -2.40 -19.96
N SER A 80 8.82 -2.05 -19.47
CA SER A 80 9.90 -1.44 -20.25
C SER A 80 11.26 -1.80 -19.63
N ASN A 81 11.83 -0.89 -18.86
CA ASN A 81 13.10 -1.07 -18.15
C ASN A 81 12.90 -1.12 -16.62
N ASP A 82 11.69 -1.31 -16.18
CA ASP A 82 11.31 -1.51 -14.78
C ASP A 82 11.56 -2.98 -14.38
N TRP A 83 11.82 -3.23 -13.11
CA TRP A 83 12.17 -4.58 -12.59
C TRP A 83 11.50 -4.91 -11.26
N GLY A 84 10.50 -4.14 -10.86
CA GLY A 84 9.82 -4.31 -9.59
C GLY A 84 9.13 -3.02 -9.13
N PRO A 85 8.58 -3.07 -7.92
CA PRO A 85 8.56 -4.21 -7.00
C PRO A 85 7.74 -5.39 -7.52
N LEU A 86 8.05 -6.61 -7.05
CA LEU A 86 7.17 -7.77 -7.20
C LEU A 86 5.80 -7.45 -6.59
N ASN A 87 4.72 -7.85 -7.25
CA ASN A 87 3.37 -7.47 -6.84
C ASN A 87 2.87 -8.23 -5.61
N ILE A 88 1.71 -7.84 -5.10
CA ILE A 88 1.12 -8.42 -3.89
C ILE A 88 0.83 -9.93 -4.03
N ALA A 89 0.51 -10.42 -5.23
CA ALA A 89 0.29 -11.84 -5.47
C ALA A 89 1.58 -12.64 -5.32
N MET A 90 2.70 -12.11 -5.83
CA MET A 90 4.02 -12.72 -5.66
C MET A 90 4.48 -12.69 -4.20
N PHE A 91 4.21 -11.60 -3.49
CA PHE A 91 4.45 -11.55 -2.05
C PHE A 91 3.60 -12.58 -1.29
N TYR A 92 2.33 -12.73 -1.64
CA TYR A 92 1.45 -13.72 -1.02
C TYR A 92 1.95 -15.15 -1.27
N ARG A 93 2.37 -15.45 -2.52
CA ARG A 93 3.01 -16.75 -2.87
C ARG A 93 4.28 -16.99 -2.05
N PHE A 94 5.11 -15.97 -1.88
CA PHE A 94 6.29 -16.04 -1.04
C PHE A 94 5.92 -16.39 0.41
N CYS A 95 4.94 -15.72 1.00
CA CYS A 95 4.47 -16.01 2.36
C CYS A 95 3.97 -17.45 2.49
N VAL A 96 3.15 -17.92 1.53
CA VAL A 96 2.64 -19.29 1.54
C VAL A 96 3.79 -20.31 1.45
N HIS A 97 4.77 -20.08 0.57
CA HIS A 97 5.92 -20.95 0.42
C HIS A 97 6.76 -21.05 1.69
N VAL A 98 7.08 -19.91 2.30
CA VAL A 98 7.82 -19.85 3.57
C VAL A 98 7.05 -20.56 4.69
N HIS A 99 5.74 -20.29 4.82
CA HIS A 99 4.91 -20.97 5.82
C HIS A 99 4.85 -22.48 5.62
N GLN A 100 4.73 -22.95 4.38
CA GLN A 100 4.73 -24.39 4.09
C GLN A 100 6.04 -25.05 4.55
N MET A 101 7.18 -24.40 4.31
CA MET A 101 8.46 -24.91 4.78
C MET A 101 8.57 -24.90 6.30
N LEU A 102 8.14 -23.80 6.96
CA LEU A 102 8.19 -23.69 8.42
C LEU A 102 7.24 -24.67 9.14
N MET A 103 6.14 -25.05 8.51
CA MET A 103 5.17 -26.00 9.07
C MET A 103 5.46 -27.46 8.74
N ASP A 104 6.46 -27.77 7.90
CA ASP A 104 6.84 -29.14 7.58
C ASP A 104 7.58 -29.79 8.77
N PRO A 105 7.05 -30.87 9.37
CA PRO A 105 7.70 -31.55 10.50
C PRO A 105 9.13 -32.04 10.20
N HIS A 106 9.46 -32.26 8.91
CA HIS A 106 10.81 -32.63 8.51
C HIS A 106 11.81 -31.49 8.59
N MET A 107 11.31 -30.25 8.67
CA MET A 107 12.10 -29.02 8.81
C MET A 107 12.30 -28.59 10.26
N ASP A 108 11.80 -29.36 11.23
CA ASP A 108 11.97 -29.05 12.65
C ASP A 108 13.47 -28.90 13.03
N GLY A 109 13.81 -27.80 13.68
CA GLY A 109 15.19 -27.41 13.98
C GLY A 109 16.04 -27.08 12.74
N THR A 110 15.41 -26.77 11.59
CA THR A 110 16.09 -26.39 10.35
C THR A 110 15.90 -24.89 10.11
N HIS A 111 16.98 -24.16 9.84
CA HIS A 111 16.93 -22.77 9.48
C HIS A 111 16.73 -22.60 7.98
N LEU A 112 15.76 -21.78 7.58
CA LEU A 112 15.52 -21.43 6.18
C LEU A 112 16.50 -20.34 5.76
N VAL A 113 17.14 -20.53 4.61
CA VAL A 113 18.09 -19.58 4.05
C VAL A 113 17.66 -19.21 2.63
N LEU A 114 17.13 -18.00 2.47
CA LEU A 114 16.87 -17.45 1.14
C LEU A 114 18.17 -16.96 0.53
N TYR A 115 18.52 -17.46 -0.64
CA TYR A 115 19.59 -16.90 -1.45
C TYR A 115 19.08 -16.35 -2.76
N THR A 116 19.77 -15.38 -3.32
CA THR A 116 19.44 -14.75 -4.60
C THR A 116 20.72 -14.53 -5.40
N SER A 117 20.59 -14.41 -6.71
CA SER A 117 21.73 -14.06 -7.58
C SER A 117 22.25 -12.66 -7.27
N MET A 118 23.49 -12.39 -7.66
CA MET A 118 24.11 -11.05 -7.53
C MET A 118 23.48 -9.98 -8.43
N HIS A 119 22.50 -10.38 -9.25
CA HIS A 119 21.81 -9.43 -10.12
C HIS A 119 21.06 -8.38 -9.28
N PRO A 120 21.30 -7.06 -9.49
CA PRO A 120 20.75 -6.02 -8.62
C PRO A 120 19.23 -6.04 -8.47
N HIS A 121 18.51 -6.48 -9.51
CA HIS A 121 17.05 -6.55 -9.52
C HIS A 121 16.53 -7.69 -8.63
N HIS A 122 17.15 -8.88 -8.70
CA HIS A 122 16.80 -10.03 -7.87
C HIS A 122 17.11 -9.72 -6.39
N LYS A 123 18.31 -9.17 -6.14
CA LYS A 123 18.73 -8.75 -4.81
C LYS A 123 17.74 -7.78 -4.15
N ALA A 124 17.29 -6.75 -4.89
CA ALA A 124 16.36 -5.76 -4.36
C ALA A 124 14.96 -6.36 -4.08
N ASN A 125 14.46 -7.23 -4.99
CA ASN A 125 13.17 -7.89 -4.81
C ASN A 125 13.19 -8.92 -3.68
N ALA A 126 14.25 -9.73 -3.56
CA ALA A 126 14.40 -10.70 -2.47
C ALA A 126 14.44 -10.01 -1.11
N ALA A 127 15.24 -8.94 -0.97
CA ALA A 127 15.30 -8.14 0.25
C ALA A 127 13.94 -7.50 0.60
N LEU A 128 13.23 -6.98 -0.41
CA LEU A 128 11.89 -6.43 -0.22
C LEU A 128 10.92 -7.49 0.32
N LEU A 129 10.86 -8.69 -0.29
CA LEU A 129 9.94 -9.74 0.16
C LEU A 129 10.23 -10.20 1.58
N CYS A 130 11.50 -10.34 1.93
CA CYS A 130 11.89 -10.69 3.30
C CYS A 130 11.52 -9.63 4.31
N ALA A 131 11.85 -8.36 4.04
CA ALA A 131 11.49 -7.26 4.93
C ALA A 131 9.96 -7.11 5.05
N MET A 132 9.22 -7.29 3.94
CA MET A 132 7.76 -7.29 3.98
C MET A 132 7.21 -8.45 4.81
N TYR A 133 7.80 -9.64 4.70
CA TYR A 133 7.41 -10.81 5.50
C TYR A 133 7.56 -10.51 6.99
N ALA A 134 8.74 -10.09 7.42
CA ALA A 134 9.01 -9.70 8.81
C ALA A 134 8.04 -8.63 9.31
N MET A 135 7.80 -7.59 8.50
CA MET A 135 6.88 -6.52 8.87
C MET A 135 5.43 -6.99 9.00
N THR A 136 4.97 -7.86 8.10
CA THR A 136 3.54 -8.23 8.03
C THR A 136 3.18 -9.43 8.88
N ILE A 137 4.08 -10.41 9.00
CA ILE A 137 3.83 -11.66 9.73
C ILE A 137 4.32 -11.53 11.18
N ASP A 138 5.53 -11.00 11.40
CA ASP A 138 6.09 -10.84 12.74
C ASP A 138 5.70 -9.51 13.39
N HIS A 139 4.94 -8.67 12.67
CA HIS A 139 4.40 -7.39 13.15
C HIS A 139 5.47 -6.38 13.63
N ILE A 140 6.70 -6.49 13.16
CA ILE A 140 7.77 -5.54 13.46
C ILE A 140 7.62 -4.24 12.67
N SER A 141 8.34 -3.20 13.08
CA SER A 141 8.27 -1.91 12.38
C SER A 141 8.96 -1.97 11.01
N PRO A 142 8.58 -1.11 10.02
CA PRO A 142 9.30 -1.02 8.75
C PRO A 142 10.81 -0.76 8.91
N ALA A 143 11.20 0.04 9.92
CA ALA A 143 12.61 0.33 10.19
C ALA A 143 13.35 -0.92 10.68
N ASP A 144 12.77 -1.66 11.63
CA ASP A 144 13.36 -2.89 12.17
C ASP A 144 13.40 -3.99 11.11
N ALA A 145 12.35 -4.11 10.29
CA ALA A 145 12.31 -5.05 9.17
C ALA A 145 13.39 -4.78 8.11
N PHE A 146 13.77 -3.52 7.91
CA PHE A 146 14.84 -3.15 6.98
C PHE A 146 16.23 -3.12 7.62
N TYR A 147 16.32 -3.06 8.95
CA TYR A 147 17.58 -2.90 9.67
C TYR A 147 18.66 -3.94 9.28
N PRO A 148 18.35 -5.24 9.11
CA PRO A 148 19.34 -6.24 8.68
C PRO A 148 19.99 -5.95 7.33
N PHE A 149 19.31 -5.15 6.48
CA PHE A 149 19.77 -4.77 5.14
C PHE A 149 20.43 -3.41 5.07
N SER A 150 20.55 -2.69 6.19
CA SER A 150 20.94 -1.27 6.23
C SER A 150 22.33 -0.98 5.67
N GLU A 151 23.25 -1.94 5.75
CA GLU A 151 24.63 -1.81 5.23
C GLU A 151 24.77 -2.25 3.77
N MET A 152 23.66 -2.71 3.14
CA MET A 152 23.69 -3.18 1.77
C MET A 152 23.19 -2.13 0.78
N GLU A 153 23.83 -2.04 -0.37
CA GLU A 153 23.35 -1.21 -1.46
C GLU A 153 22.36 -1.98 -2.32
N PHE A 154 21.20 -1.35 -2.55
CA PHE A 154 20.15 -1.85 -3.43
C PHE A 154 19.88 -0.87 -4.56
N GLN A 155 19.65 -1.41 -5.75
CA GLN A 155 19.17 -0.59 -6.86
C GLN A 155 17.72 -0.21 -6.61
N PRO A 156 17.37 1.10 -6.55
CA PRO A 156 16.00 1.52 -6.26
C PRO A 156 15.09 1.26 -7.45
N PHE A 157 13.82 0.95 -7.18
CA PHE A 157 12.80 0.62 -8.17
C PHE A 157 12.43 1.85 -9.00
N ARG A 158 12.56 1.75 -10.32
CA ARG A 158 12.13 2.77 -11.25
C ARG A 158 10.67 2.56 -11.70
N ASP A 159 10.12 3.55 -12.38
CA ASP A 159 8.80 3.47 -13.01
C ASP A 159 8.79 2.68 -14.32
N ALA A 160 7.58 2.32 -14.78
CA ALA A 160 7.32 1.63 -16.05
C ALA A 160 7.42 2.56 -17.29
N GLY A 161 7.93 3.77 -17.12
CA GLY A 161 8.08 4.76 -18.21
C GLY A 161 9.21 4.44 -19.17
N TYR A 162 9.03 4.88 -20.42
CA TYR A 162 10.11 4.82 -21.42
C TYR A 162 11.15 5.92 -21.15
N GLY A 163 12.41 5.59 -21.31
CA GLY A 163 13.50 6.53 -21.18
C GLY A 163 14.20 6.52 -19.82
N ARG A 164 14.88 7.62 -19.49
CA ARG A 164 15.62 7.75 -18.23
C ARG A 164 14.65 7.94 -17.07
N ALA A 165 14.84 7.16 -16.01
CA ALA A 165 14.14 7.39 -14.74
C ALA A 165 14.83 8.49 -13.95
N ASP A 166 14.07 9.47 -13.51
CA ASP A 166 14.48 10.59 -12.67
C ASP A 166 13.82 10.58 -11.29
N TYR A 167 12.96 9.59 -11.05
CA TYR A 167 12.32 9.29 -9.78
C TYR A 167 12.39 7.80 -9.50
N SER A 168 12.76 7.42 -8.29
CA SER A 168 12.93 6.01 -7.88
C SER A 168 12.37 5.80 -6.48
N LEU A 169 11.99 4.57 -6.18
CA LEU A 169 11.51 4.13 -4.87
C LEU A 169 12.53 3.21 -4.21
N THR A 170 12.78 3.43 -2.95
CA THR A 170 13.56 2.52 -2.11
C THR A 170 12.69 1.38 -1.57
N ILE A 171 13.32 0.34 -1.05
CA ILE A 171 12.61 -0.71 -0.31
C ILE A 171 11.83 -0.11 0.86
N GLN A 172 12.43 0.83 1.60
CA GLN A 172 11.81 1.49 2.74
C GLN A 172 10.54 2.27 2.36
N ASP A 173 10.53 2.97 1.21
CA ASP A 173 9.32 3.67 0.74
C ASP A 173 8.14 2.71 0.61
N ILE A 174 8.40 1.50 0.07
CA ILE A 174 7.38 0.47 -0.10
C ILE A 174 6.93 -0.09 1.25
N LEU A 175 7.87 -0.41 2.15
CA LEU A 175 7.55 -0.92 3.49
C LEU A 175 6.68 0.07 4.27
N TYR A 176 7.04 1.35 4.30
CA TYR A 176 6.23 2.38 4.96
C TYR A 176 4.86 2.55 4.31
N GLY A 177 4.79 2.45 2.97
CA GLY A 177 3.53 2.48 2.24
C GLY A 177 2.60 1.31 2.60
N VAL A 178 3.13 0.08 2.62
CA VAL A 178 2.39 -1.12 3.03
C VAL A 178 1.97 -1.04 4.49
N ARG A 179 2.87 -0.63 5.39
CA ARG A 179 2.54 -0.46 6.82
C ARG A 179 1.38 0.50 7.01
N ARG A 180 1.42 1.65 6.34
CA ARG A 180 0.32 2.63 6.41
C ARG A 180 -0.99 2.06 5.86
N ALA A 181 -0.91 1.27 4.79
CA ALA A 181 -2.09 0.60 4.24
C ALA A 181 -2.70 -0.40 5.24
N LEU A 182 -1.87 -1.20 5.92
CA LEU A 182 -2.29 -2.13 6.98
C LEU A 182 -2.91 -1.38 8.17
N ASP A 183 -2.27 -0.32 8.66
CA ASP A 183 -2.75 0.49 9.78
C ASP A 183 -4.13 1.14 9.54
N HIS A 184 -4.46 1.37 8.26
CA HIS A 184 -5.75 1.94 7.85
C HIS A 184 -6.74 0.90 7.27
N ASN A 185 -6.45 -0.40 7.39
CA ASN A 185 -7.26 -1.49 6.83
C ASN A 185 -7.53 -1.32 5.31
N LEU A 186 -6.54 -0.84 4.56
CA LEU A 186 -6.59 -0.73 3.11
C LEU A 186 -6.07 -2.00 2.41
N LEU A 187 -5.35 -2.82 3.13
CA LEU A 187 -4.83 -4.12 2.73
C LEU A 187 -5.12 -5.12 3.84
N ASP A 188 -5.65 -6.28 3.49
CA ASP A 188 -5.85 -7.41 4.38
C ASP A 188 -5.39 -8.69 3.66
N LEU A 189 -4.31 -9.27 4.13
CA LEU A 189 -3.74 -10.48 3.54
C LEU A 189 -4.53 -11.74 3.92
N THR A 190 -5.33 -11.69 4.97
CA THR A 190 -6.12 -12.86 5.42
C THR A 190 -7.32 -13.11 4.51
N THR A 191 -7.80 -12.08 3.83
CA THR A 191 -8.92 -12.13 2.89
C THR A 191 -8.48 -11.98 1.43
N PHE A 192 -7.17 -11.95 1.19
CA PHE A 192 -6.63 -11.76 -0.17
C PHE A 192 -6.91 -12.99 -1.05
N ASP A 193 -7.65 -12.76 -2.13
CA ASP A 193 -7.97 -13.80 -3.12
C ASP A 193 -6.93 -13.77 -4.26
N LEU A 194 -5.95 -14.67 -4.16
CA LEU A 194 -4.86 -14.80 -5.11
C LEU A 194 -5.36 -15.17 -6.51
N GLU A 195 -6.29 -16.13 -6.60
CA GLU A 195 -6.78 -16.61 -7.90
C GLU A 195 -7.55 -15.52 -8.63
N SER A 196 -8.41 -14.79 -7.92
CA SER A 196 -9.13 -13.64 -8.46
C SER A 196 -8.18 -12.53 -8.91
N TYR A 197 -7.17 -12.21 -8.10
CA TYR A 197 -6.17 -11.21 -8.46
C TYR A 197 -5.46 -11.57 -9.77
N GLU A 198 -4.87 -12.77 -9.86
CA GLU A 198 -4.12 -13.24 -11.03
C GLU A 198 -5.00 -13.40 -12.28
N TYR A 199 -6.26 -13.77 -12.10
CA TYR A 199 -7.21 -13.90 -13.21
C TYR A 199 -7.55 -12.53 -13.81
N TYR A 200 -7.92 -11.56 -12.97
CA TYR A 200 -8.40 -10.27 -13.45
C TYR A 200 -7.29 -9.26 -13.78
N GLU A 201 -6.05 -9.48 -13.31
CA GLU A 201 -4.89 -8.70 -13.74
C GLU A 201 -4.60 -8.89 -15.24
N GLN A 202 -4.99 -10.03 -15.81
CA GLN A 202 -4.75 -10.34 -17.20
C GLN A 202 -5.62 -9.46 -18.14
N VAL A 203 -4.98 -8.93 -19.18
CA VAL A 203 -5.61 -8.00 -20.16
C VAL A 203 -6.89 -8.56 -20.78
N HIS A 204 -6.96 -9.87 -21.05
CA HIS A 204 -8.14 -10.51 -21.68
C HIS A 204 -9.26 -10.83 -20.68
N ASN A 205 -9.00 -10.76 -19.39
CA ASN A 205 -9.98 -11.03 -18.34
C ASN A 205 -10.56 -9.77 -17.71
N GLY A 206 -9.93 -8.60 -17.91
CA GLY A 206 -10.46 -7.34 -17.39
C GLY A 206 -9.43 -6.25 -17.22
N ASP A 207 -8.18 -6.62 -16.92
CA ASP A 207 -7.07 -5.68 -16.65
C ASP A 207 -7.42 -4.72 -15.51
N TRP A 208 -7.78 -5.28 -14.36
CA TRP A 208 -8.04 -4.51 -13.15
C TRP A 208 -7.44 -5.12 -11.90
N ASN A 209 -7.14 -4.23 -10.94
CA ASN A 209 -6.68 -4.59 -9.60
C ASN A 209 -7.40 -3.74 -8.55
N TRP A 210 -7.72 -4.35 -7.44
CA TRP A 210 -8.14 -3.65 -6.24
C TRP A 210 -6.94 -2.95 -5.61
N ILE A 211 -7.02 -1.64 -5.47
CA ILE A 211 -5.98 -0.85 -4.77
C ILE A 211 -6.28 -0.81 -3.26
N THR A 212 -7.54 -0.69 -2.91
CA THR A 212 -8.07 -0.74 -1.54
C THR A 212 -9.46 -1.35 -1.59
N PRO A 213 -10.10 -1.67 -0.46
CA PRO A 213 -11.50 -2.13 -0.45
C PRO A 213 -12.49 -1.15 -1.09
N HIS A 214 -12.10 0.10 -1.31
CA HIS A 214 -12.95 1.14 -1.89
C HIS A 214 -12.55 1.59 -3.29
N PHE A 215 -11.39 1.19 -3.79
CA PHE A 215 -10.88 1.60 -5.09
C PHE A 215 -10.44 0.42 -5.94
N LEU A 216 -11.01 0.32 -7.12
CA LEU A 216 -10.57 -0.56 -8.18
C LEU A 216 -9.98 0.28 -9.32
N ALA A 217 -8.74 -0.02 -9.73
CA ALA A 217 -8.08 0.58 -10.88
C ALA A 217 -8.16 -0.37 -12.07
N PHE A 218 -8.56 0.12 -13.26
CA PHE A 218 -8.72 -0.73 -14.43
C PHE A 218 -8.34 -0.05 -15.74
N ALA A 219 -8.09 -0.86 -16.79
CA ALA A 219 -7.90 -0.37 -18.15
C ALA A 219 -9.25 -0.07 -18.81
N SER A 220 -9.26 0.90 -19.73
CA SER A 220 -10.51 1.27 -20.42
C SER A 220 -11.05 0.13 -21.26
N PRO A 221 -12.29 -0.31 -21.05
CA PRO A 221 -12.98 -1.16 -22.00
C PRO A 221 -13.02 -0.50 -23.37
N LYS A 222 -12.89 -1.30 -24.44
CA LYS A 222 -12.90 -0.82 -25.83
C LYS A 222 -14.07 -1.40 -26.58
N ASP A 223 -14.99 -0.55 -27.00
CA ASP A 223 -16.08 -0.90 -27.91
C ASP A 223 -15.74 -0.41 -29.32
N ARG A 224 -15.33 -1.32 -30.20
CA ARG A 224 -14.91 -0.99 -31.58
C ARG A 224 -16.03 -0.35 -32.40
N ALA A 225 -17.26 -0.81 -32.24
CA ALA A 225 -18.41 -0.27 -32.97
C ALA A 225 -18.69 1.17 -32.51
N TYR A 226 -18.69 1.41 -31.19
CA TYR A 226 -18.84 2.75 -30.62
C TYR A 226 -17.74 3.69 -31.11
N MET A 227 -16.48 3.26 -31.03
CA MET A 227 -15.34 4.08 -31.46
C MET A 227 -15.38 4.43 -32.94
N SER A 228 -15.74 3.47 -33.83
CA SER A 228 -15.87 3.69 -35.26
C SER A 228 -16.96 4.70 -35.58
N THR A 229 -18.12 4.57 -34.94
CA THR A 229 -19.27 5.49 -35.14
C THR A 229 -18.94 6.87 -34.57
N LEU A 230 -18.25 6.95 -33.40
CA LEU A 230 -17.82 8.20 -32.82
C LEU A 230 -16.89 8.96 -33.76
N ALA A 231 -15.92 8.27 -34.37
CA ALA A 231 -14.97 8.88 -35.30
C ALA A 231 -15.61 9.34 -36.61
N SER A 232 -16.57 8.58 -37.16
CA SER A 232 -17.17 8.85 -38.46
C SER A 232 -18.40 9.77 -38.42
N GLN A 233 -19.21 9.70 -37.36
CA GLN A 233 -20.53 10.35 -37.29
C GLN A 233 -20.70 11.24 -36.02
N GLY A 234 -19.71 11.26 -35.14
CA GLY A 234 -19.71 12.07 -33.93
C GLY A 234 -20.45 11.46 -32.73
N PRO A 235 -20.41 12.16 -31.57
CA PRO A 235 -20.86 11.59 -30.31
C PRO A 235 -22.33 11.28 -30.20
N HIS A 236 -23.20 12.09 -30.86
CA HIS A 236 -24.64 11.86 -30.86
C HIS A 236 -25.00 10.57 -31.55
N ALA A 237 -24.47 10.34 -32.77
CA ALA A 237 -24.71 9.13 -33.56
C ALA A 237 -24.18 7.88 -32.84
N ALA A 238 -22.97 7.97 -32.26
CA ALA A 238 -22.38 6.88 -31.51
C ALA A 238 -23.25 6.50 -30.29
N ALA A 239 -23.76 7.48 -29.54
CA ALA A 239 -24.64 7.24 -28.41
C ALA A 239 -26.00 6.65 -28.84
N CYS A 240 -26.57 7.14 -29.93
CA CYS A 240 -27.83 6.59 -30.50
C CYS A 240 -27.65 5.13 -30.97
N MET A 241 -26.53 4.82 -31.60
CA MET A 241 -26.19 3.47 -32.03
C MET A 241 -26.03 2.55 -30.82
N ALA A 242 -25.20 2.96 -29.82
CA ALA A 242 -24.91 2.18 -28.63
C ALA A 242 -26.17 1.86 -27.79
N LYS A 243 -27.20 2.74 -27.81
CA LYS A 243 -28.49 2.48 -27.15
C LYS A 243 -29.32 1.39 -27.83
N ARG A 244 -29.06 1.13 -29.10
CA ARG A 244 -29.82 0.16 -29.92
C ARG A 244 -29.11 -1.17 -30.10
N MET A 245 -27.80 -1.20 -29.89
CA MET A 245 -26.97 -2.38 -30.07
C MET A 245 -26.69 -3.05 -28.69
N PRO A 246 -26.52 -4.37 -28.66
CA PRO A 246 -26.08 -5.05 -27.46
C PRO A 246 -24.69 -4.56 -27.05
N VAL A 247 -24.49 -4.44 -25.75
CA VAL A 247 -23.18 -4.07 -25.14
C VAL A 247 -22.13 -5.09 -25.56
N CYS A 248 -20.95 -4.62 -25.98
CA CYS A 248 -19.86 -5.51 -26.38
C CYS A 248 -19.42 -6.45 -25.23
N PRO A 249 -18.95 -7.68 -25.53
CA PRO A 249 -18.68 -8.69 -24.50
C PRO A 249 -17.71 -8.23 -23.39
N ALA A 250 -16.67 -7.48 -23.76
CA ALA A 250 -15.70 -6.97 -22.78
C ALA A 250 -16.36 -6.00 -21.79
N LEU A 251 -17.11 -5.01 -22.30
CA LEU A 251 -17.80 -4.04 -21.44
C LEU A 251 -18.91 -4.72 -20.61
N ARG A 252 -19.58 -5.73 -21.16
CA ARG A 252 -20.59 -6.50 -20.42
C ARG A 252 -19.98 -7.22 -19.23
N LYS A 253 -18.88 -7.95 -19.42
CA LYS A 253 -18.14 -8.61 -18.31
C LYS A 253 -17.75 -7.61 -17.23
N THR A 254 -17.26 -6.43 -17.63
CA THR A 254 -16.88 -5.38 -16.69
C THR A 254 -18.10 -4.90 -15.89
N VAL A 255 -19.24 -4.65 -16.54
CA VAL A 255 -20.49 -4.21 -15.88
C VAL A 255 -21.00 -5.27 -14.90
N GLU A 256 -21.05 -6.53 -15.33
CA GLU A 256 -21.47 -7.67 -14.49
C GLU A 256 -20.59 -7.78 -13.24
N TYR A 257 -19.25 -7.82 -13.42
CA TYR A 257 -18.32 -7.85 -12.29
C TYR A 257 -18.50 -6.67 -11.33
N PHE A 258 -18.73 -5.46 -11.86
CA PHE A 258 -18.91 -4.26 -11.06
C PHE A 258 -20.20 -4.28 -10.24
N GLN A 259 -21.28 -4.85 -10.78
CA GLN A 259 -22.53 -5.06 -10.04
C GLN A 259 -22.34 -6.05 -8.89
N ASP A 260 -21.70 -7.18 -9.15
CA ASP A 260 -21.42 -8.23 -8.15
C ASP A 260 -20.58 -7.72 -7.00
N HIS A 261 -19.63 -6.80 -7.28
CA HIS A 261 -18.73 -6.21 -6.31
C HIS A 261 -19.17 -4.85 -5.75
N LYS A 262 -20.46 -4.49 -5.97
CA LYS A 262 -21.07 -3.27 -5.42
C LYS A 262 -20.33 -1.97 -5.80
N ILE A 263 -19.73 -1.92 -6.98
CA ILE A 263 -19.16 -0.69 -7.52
C ILE A 263 -20.32 0.24 -7.88
N THR A 264 -20.34 1.42 -7.28
CA THR A 264 -21.43 2.39 -7.44
C THR A 264 -21.06 3.60 -8.29
N LEU A 265 -19.75 3.82 -8.49
CA LEU A 265 -19.25 4.94 -9.31
C LEU A 265 -18.11 4.46 -10.21
N VAL A 266 -18.19 4.79 -11.49
CA VAL A 266 -17.09 4.70 -12.46
C VAL A 266 -16.59 6.11 -12.79
N VAL A 267 -15.28 6.34 -12.67
CA VAL A 267 -14.61 7.59 -13.08
C VAL A 267 -13.72 7.33 -14.28
N ARG A 268 -14.03 7.99 -15.42
CA ARG A 268 -13.26 7.91 -16.66
C ARG A 268 -12.39 9.16 -16.84
N LEU A 269 -11.07 8.94 -17.03
CA LEU A 269 -10.08 10.01 -17.16
C LEU A 269 -9.57 10.22 -18.59
N ASN A 270 -9.94 9.36 -19.53
CA ASN A 270 -9.52 9.41 -20.93
C ASN A 270 -10.70 9.70 -21.85
N ASN A 271 -10.40 9.91 -23.13
CA ASN A 271 -11.41 10.00 -24.17
C ASN A 271 -12.31 8.74 -24.21
N ALA A 272 -13.56 8.93 -24.57
CA ALA A 272 -14.53 7.85 -24.59
C ALA A 272 -14.17 6.75 -25.59
N LEU A 273 -13.94 5.53 -25.10
CA LEU A 273 -13.72 4.31 -25.89
C LEU A 273 -14.92 3.36 -25.84
N TYR A 274 -15.93 3.71 -25.06
CA TYR A 274 -17.19 3.00 -24.87
C TYR A 274 -18.30 3.97 -24.49
N TYR A 275 -19.55 3.53 -24.65
CA TYR A 275 -20.72 4.29 -24.22
C TYR A 275 -20.96 4.17 -22.71
N SER A 276 -20.84 5.30 -22.00
CA SER A 276 -20.98 5.36 -20.52
C SER A 276 -22.37 4.96 -20.02
N GLY A 277 -23.40 5.10 -20.88
CA GLY A 277 -24.77 4.70 -20.54
C GLY A 277 -24.94 3.22 -20.24
N ALA A 278 -23.97 2.35 -20.59
CA ALA A 278 -23.99 0.94 -20.20
C ALA A 278 -23.88 0.77 -18.67
N PHE A 279 -23.01 1.54 -18.02
CA PHE A 279 -22.90 1.56 -16.55
C PHE A 279 -24.13 2.20 -15.91
N VAL A 280 -24.60 3.32 -16.44
CA VAL A 280 -25.77 4.03 -15.89
C VAL A 280 -27.03 3.14 -15.95
N GLN A 281 -27.25 2.40 -17.04
CA GLN A 281 -28.36 1.45 -17.17
C GLN A 281 -28.26 0.28 -16.18
N ALA A 282 -27.04 -0.07 -15.76
CA ALA A 282 -26.78 -1.07 -14.75
C ALA A 282 -26.86 -0.52 -13.30
N GLY A 283 -27.25 0.75 -13.12
CA GLY A 283 -27.36 1.39 -11.80
C GLY A 283 -26.03 1.93 -11.24
N ILE A 284 -24.99 1.99 -12.06
CA ILE A 284 -23.67 2.47 -11.68
C ILE A 284 -23.49 3.92 -12.18
N GLU A 285 -23.24 4.85 -11.27
CA GLU A 285 -22.95 6.25 -11.62
C GLU A 285 -21.67 6.32 -12.48
N HIS A 286 -21.66 7.19 -13.51
CA HIS A 286 -20.50 7.37 -14.37
C HIS A 286 -20.14 8.85 -14.49
N LYS A 287 -18.86 9.18 -14.22
CA LYS A 287 -18.35 10.54 -14.33
C LYS A 287 -17.12 10.63 -15.21
N ASP A 288 -17.13 11.62 -16.09
CA ASP A 288 -15.98 11.98 -16.92
C ASP A 288 -15.17 13.10 -16.21
N MET A 289 -13.89 12.84 -15.96
CA MET A 289 -12.94 13.79 -15.39
C MET A 289 -11.67 13.79 -16.27
N TYR A 290 -11.85 14.18 -17.52
CA TYR A 290 -10.82 14.11 -18.56
C TYR A 290 -9.64 15.05 -18.28
N PHE A 291 -8.43 14.55 -18.52
CA PHE A 291 -7.20 15.30 -18.75
C PHE A 291 -6.25 14.50 -19.65
N ASP A 292 -5.28 15.18 -20.28
CA ASP A 292 -4.46 14.58 -21.34
C ASP A 292 -3.59 13.43 -20.85
N ASP A 293 -3.33 12.46 -21.76
CA ASP A 293 -2.48 11.31 -21.46
C ASP A 293 -1.05 11.75 -21.19
N GLY A 294 -0.43 11.23 -20.12
CA GLY A 294 0.91 11.62 -19.69
C GLY A 294 1.00 13.00 -19.01
N SER A 295 -0.13 13.75 -18.93
CA SER A 295 -0.18 15.01 -18.20
C SER A 295 -0.61 14.84 -16.75
N ASN A 296 -0.63 15.95 -16.02
CA ASN A 296 -1.08 16.03 -14.64
C ASN A 296 -2.45 16.71 -14.54
N PRO A 297 -3.32 16.31 -13.60
CA PRO A 297 -4.61 16.95 -13.40
C PRO A 297 -4.46 18.34 -12.78
N SER A 298 -5.41 19.25 -13.10
CA SER A 298 -5.54 20.51 -12.37
C SER A 298 -6.04 20.28 -10.94
N ASP A 299 -5.81 21.26 -10.05
CA ASP A 299 -6.33 21.21 -8.69
C ASP A 299 -7.86 21.05 -8.63
N ASP A 300 -8.58 21.63 -9.60
CA ASP A 300 -10.04 21.49 -9.69
C ASP A 300 -10.46 20.04 -9.96
N ILE A 301 -9.74 19.33 -10.84
CA ILE A 301 -9.99 17.91 -11.14
C ILE A 301 -9.68 17.07 -9.88
N VAL A 302 -8.54 17.30 -9.23
CA VAL A 302 -8.17 16.58 -8.00
C VAL A 302 -9.20 16.82 -6.90
N ARG A 303 -9.60 18.07 -6.67
CA ARG A 303 -10.63 18.42 -5.68
C ARG A 303 -12.00 17.82 -6.01
N ALA A 304 -12.39 17.83 -7.28
CA ALA A 304 -13.65 17.22 -7.72
C ALA A 304 -13.62 15.70 -7.49
N PHE A 305 -12.51 15.04 -7.84
CA PHE A 305 -12.34 13.60 -7.62
C PHE A 305 -12.40 13.25 -6.13
N ILE A 306 -11.66 13.97 -5.27
CA ILE A 306 -11.65 13.73 -3.81
C ILE A 306 -13.07 13.88 -3.24
N ARG A 307 -13.82 14.92 -3.63
CA ARG A 307 -15.19 15.09 -3.13
C ARG A 307 -16.13 13.97 -3.55
N GLU A 308 -16.07 13.55 -4.82
CA GLU A 308 -16.91 12.46 -5.31
C GLU A 308 -16.54 11.13 -4.68
N ALA A 309 -15.24 10.85 -4.53
CA ALA A 309 -14.75 9.65 -3.89
C ALA A 309 -15.18 9.59 -2.42
N ASP A 310 -14.97 10.67 -1.66
CA ASP A 310 -15.34 10.75 -0.24
C ASP A 310 -16.86 10.63 -0.05
N ARG A 311 -17.65 11.26 -0.93
CA ARG A 311 -19.13 11.12 -0.95
C ARG A 311 -19.55 9.68 -1.17
N THR A 312 -18.97 9.02 -2.17
CA THR A 312 -19.30 7.64 -2.55
C THR A 312 -18.94 6.66 -1.44
N ILE A 313 -17.73 6.77 -0.88
CA ILE A 313 -17.26 5.89 0.20
C ILE A 313 -18.08 6.08 1.47
N LYS A 314 -18.39 7.32 1.85
CA LYS A 314 -19.28 7.62 3.00
C LYS A 314 -20.69 7.07 2.85
N ALA A 315 -21.16 6.91 1.63
CA ALA A 315 -22.44 6.26 1.32
C ALA A 315 -22.34 4.70 1.29
N GLY A 316 -21.17 4.14 1.59
CA GLY A 316 -20.93 2.70 1.54
C GLY A 316 -20.67 2.14 0.14
N GLY A 317 -20.40 3.01 -0.84
CA GLY A 317 -20.13 2.61 -2.23
C GLY A 317 -18.63 2.36 -2.50
N VAL A 318 -18.38 1.77 -3.65
CA VAL A 318 -17.05 1.45 -4.18
C VAL A 318 -16.86 2.18 -5.52
N ILE A 319 -15.62 2.54 -5.81
CA ILE A 319 -15.28 3.37 -6.98
C ILE A 319 -14.32 2.62 -7.89
N ALA A 320 -14.67 2.52 -9.16
CA ALA A 320 -13.75 2.07 -10.20
C ALA A 320 -13.21 3.28 -10.99
N VAL A 321 -11.90 3.38 -11.11
CA VAL A 321 -11.22 4.49 -11.79
C VAL A 321 -10.39 3.97 -12.94
N HIS A 322 -10.51 4.60 -14.11
CA HIS A 322 -9.68 4.24 -15.25
C HIS A 322 -9.24 5.43 -16.10
N CYS A 323 -8.16 5.21 -16.81
CA CYS A 323 -7.73 6.02 -17.95
C CYS A 323 -7.63 5.11 -19.19
N LYS A 324 -6.58 5.20 -19.99
CA LYS A 324 -6.37 4.30 -21.13
C LYS A 324 -5.89 2.91 -20.66
N ALA A 325 -4.77 2.87 -19.92
CA ALA A 325 -4.21 1.65 -19.35
C ALA A 325 -4.54 1.43 -17.86
N GLY A 326 -5.17 2.41 -17.19
CA GLY A 326 -5.48 2.32 -15.77
C GLY A 326 -4.25 2.41 -14.84
N LEU A 327 -3.15 3.03 -15.29
CA LEU A 327 -1.88 3.11 -14.56
C LEU A 327 -1.55 4.54 -14.12
N GLY A 328 -1.20 5.43 -15.07
CA GLY A 328 -0.69 6.77 -14.78
C GLY A 328 -1.73 7.69 -14.16
N ARG A 329 -2.63 8.26 -14.99
CA ARG A 329 -3.68 9.19 -14.57
C ARG A 329 -4.56 8.63 -13.45
N THR A 330 -4.89 7.35 -13.54
CA THR A 330 -5.65 6.60 -12.53
C THR A 330 -4.90 6.57 -11.19
N GLY A 331 -3.62 6.21 -11.21
CA GLY A 331 -2.80 6.18 -10.01
C GLY A 331 -2.65 7.55 -9.34
N VAL A 332 -2.51 8.64 -10.14
CA VAL A 332 -2.42 10.00 -9.59
C VAL A 332 -3.67 10.37 -8.78
N LEU A 333 -4.88 10.12 -9.30
CA LEU A 333 -6.10 10.53 -8.59
C LEU A 333 -6.41 9.64 -7.39
N ILE A 334 -6.23 8.31 -7.51
CA ILE A 334 -6.37 7.41 -6.36
C ILE A 334 -5.32 7.78 -5.30
N GLY A 335 -4.06 7.98 -5.69
CA GLY A 335 -2.99 8.38 -4.78
C GLY A 335 -3.25 9.72 -4.10
N ALA A 336 -3.76 10.71 -4.83
CA ALA A 336 -4.15 12.00 -4.25
C ALA A 336 -5.24 11.85 -3.15
N TYR A 337 -6.22 10.97 -3.37
CA TYR A 337 -7.22 10.64 -2.34
C TYR A 337 -6.58 9.97 -1.13
N LEU A 338 -5.68 9.00 -1.33
CA LEU A 338 -5.00 8.29 -0.25
C LEU A 338 -4.12 9.24 0.57
N ILE A 339 -3.40 10.16 -0.07
CA ILE A 339 -2.62 11.19 0.60
C ILE A 339 -3.54 12.11 1.41
N TRP A 340 -4.61 12.65 0.79
CA TRP A 340 -5.57 13.53 1.43
C TRP A 340 -6.24 12.87 2.65
N ARG A 341 -6.63 11.59 2.52
CA ARG A 341 -7.42 10.91 3.54
C ARG A 341 -6.57 10.33 4.66
N TYR A 342 -5.44 9.67 4.30
CA TYR A 342 -4.67 8.84 5.22
C TYR A 342 -3.26 9.35 5.47
N GLY A 343 -2.86 10.46 4.84
CA GLY A 343 -1.58 11.11 5.09
C GLY A 343 -0.36 10.35 4.57
N PHE A 344 -0.50 9.56 3.50
CA PHE A 344 0.64 8.97 2.82
C PHE A 344 1.59 10.06 2.31
N SER A 345 2.89 9.79 2.27
CA SER A 345 3.82 10.52 1.41
C SER A 345 3.66 10.08 -0.05
N ALA A 346 4.25 10.83 -0.98
CA ALA A 346 4.21 10.44 -2.40
C ALA A 346 4.90 9.10 -2.64
N SER A 347 6.08 8.89 -2.07
CA SER A 347 6.83 7.64 -2.24
C SER A 347 6.12 6.44 -1.62
N GLU A 348 5.57 6.59 -0.41
CA GLU A 348 4.77 5.56 0.25
C GLU A 348 3.58 5.12 -0.60
N VAL A 349 2.78 6.08 -1.08
CA VAL A 349 1.57 5.75 -1.84
C VAL A 349 1.89 5.16 -3.21
N ILE A 350 2.92 5.65 -3.90
CA ILE A 350 3.35 5.11 -5.19
C ILE A 350 3.88 3.68 -5.00
N GLY A 351 4.70 3.44 -3.97
CA GLY A 351 5.21 2.12 -3.62
C GLY A 351 4.11 1.12 -3.34
N TYR A 352 3.16 1.49 -2.49
CA TYR A 352 1.98 0.67 -2.19
C TYR A 352 1.14 0.38 -3.45
N MET A 353 0.85 1.40 -4.25
CA MET A 353 0.03 1.22 -5.46
C MET A 353 0.73 0.34 -6.52
N ARG A 354 2.06 0.40 -6.65
CA ARG A 354 2.80 -0.48 -7.56
C ARG A 354 2.81 -1.93 -7.10
N LEU A 355 2.78 -2.14 -5.78
CA LEU A 355 2.61 -3.47 -5.23
C LEU A 355 1.23 -4.04 -5.57
N MET A 356 0.17 -3.22 -5.47
CA MET A 356 -1.20 -3.65 -5.76
C MET A 356 -1.50 -3.73 -7.26
N ARG A 357 -0.96 -2.81 -8.06
CA ARG A 357 -1.09 -2.76 -9.53
C ARG A 357 0.24 -2.35 -10.13
N PRO A 358 1.03 -3.29 -10.65
CA PRO A 358 2.31 -3.01 -11.30
C PRO A 358 2.20 -1.90 -12.34
N GLY A 359 3.22 -1.04 -12.42
CA GLY A 359 3.27 0.07 -13.37
C GLY A 359 2.44 1.30 -12.98
N CYS A 360 1.81 1.35 -11.81
CA CYS A 360 1.09 2.54 -11.34
C CYS A 360 2.00 3.75 -11.18
N VAL A 361 1.51 4.92 -11.62
CA VAL A 361 2.15 6.24 -11.59
C VAL A 361 3.46 6.29 -12.38
N VAL A 362 3.44 6.95 -13.53
CA VAL A 362 4.51 6.88 -14.53
C VAL A 362 5.06 8.27 -14.86
N GLY A 363 6.36 8.37 -15.04
CA GLY A 363 7.04 9.56 -15.54
C GLY A 363 6.80 10.81 -14.69
N PRO A 364 6.48 11.97 -15.32
CA PRO A 364 6.31 13.26 -14.60
C PRO A 364 5.24 13.26 -13.51
N GLN A 365 4.34 12.29 -13.53
CA GLN A 365 3.28 12.15 -12.54
C GLN A 365 3.82 11.85 -11.14
N GLN A 366 4.96 11.19 -11.04
CA GLN A 366 5.64 10.92 -9.76
C GLN A 366 6.08 12.22 -9.09
N HIS A 367 6.76 13.09 -9.84
CA HIS A 367 7.17 14.42 -9.36
C HIS A 367 5.95 15.28 -8.99
N PHE A 368 4.92 15.26 -9.82
CA PHE A 368 3.68 15.97 -9.54
C PHE A 368 3.07 15.54 -8.19
N MET A 369 3.03 14.25 -7.90
CA MET A 369 2.53 13.76 -6.62
C MET A 369 3.41 14.22 -5.46
N TYR A 370 4.74 14.16 -5.63
CA TYR A 370 5.69 14.64 -4.62
C TYR A 370 5.51 16.12 -4.32
N GLU A 371 5.45 16.97 -5.33
CA GLU A 371 5.27 18.42 -5.20
C GLU A 371 3.94 18.81 -4.55
N ASN A 372 2.90 18.01 -4.75
CA ASN A 372 1.56 18.30 -4.25
C ASN A 372 1.22 17.59 -2.93
N THR A 373 2.06 16.70 -2.41
CA THR A 373 1.81 15.93 -1.18
C THR A 373 1.44 16.82 0.00
N ALA A 374 2.25 17.82 0.31
CA ALA A 374 1.99 18.74 1.43
C ALA A 374 0.65 19.47 1.28
N LYS A 375 0.35 19.93 0.06
CA LYS A 375 -0.93 20.60 -0.26
C LYS A 375 -2.13 19.66 -0.03
N TRP A 376 -2.06 18.42 -0.46
CA TRP A 376 -3.16 17.46 -0.31
C TRP A 376 -3.35 17.04 1.15
N ILE A 377 -2.27 16.87 1.92
CA ILE A 377 -2.33 16.62 3.37
C ILE A 377 -3.00 17.83 4.08
N GLN A 378 -2.62 19.05 3.72
CA GLN A 378 -3.24 20.26 4.26
C GLN A 378 -4.74 20.30 3.95
N TRP A 379 -5.13 20.02 2.71
CA TRP A 379 -6.55 19.93 2.33
C TRP A 379 -7.30 18.90 3.18
N GLY A 380 -6.69 17.76 3.44
CA GLY A 380 -7.28 16.72 4.30
C GLY A 380 -7.49 17.19 5.73
N ALA A 381 -6.51 17.90 6.30
CA ALA A 381 -6.61 18.46 7.64
C ALA A 381 -7.72 19.51 7.73
N GLU A 382 -7.76 20.45 6.77
CA GLU A 382 -8.79 21.50 6.70
C GLU A 382 -10.21 20.93 6.55
N ASP A 383 -10.38 19.92 5.66
CA ASP A 383 -11.70 19.32 5.42
C ASP A 383 -12.18 18.51 6.64
N ARG A 384 -11.28 17.83 7.36
CA ARG A 384 -11.60 17.16 8.64
C ARG A 384 -12.03 18.18 9.70
N LEU A 385 -11.28 19.26 9.86
CA LEU A 385 -11.61 20.31 10.83
C LEU A 385 -12.97 20.97 10.52
N ARG A 386 -13.24 21.28 9.24
CA ARG A 386 -14.56 21.82 8.83
C ARG A 386 -15.69 20.85 9.14
N ALA A 387 -15.49 19.55 8.93
CA ALA A 387 -16.50 18.54 9.22
C ALA A 387 -16.74 18.39 10.73
N GLU A 388 -15.71 18.52 11.55
CA GLU A 388 -15.81 18.48 13.01
C GLU A 388 -16.58 19.70 13.55
N LEU A 389 -16.20 20.91 13.14
CA LEU A 389 -16.91 22.14 13.50
C LEU A 389 -18.39 22.10 13.07
N ALA A 390 -18.68 21.58 11.88
CA ALA A 390 -20.06 21.45 11.43
C ALA A 390 -20.88 20.46 12.28
N ARG A 391 -20.26 19.39 12.78
CA ARG A 391 -20.92 18.46 13.71
C ARG A 391 -21.17 19.10 15.06
N GLU A 392 -20.21 19.84 15.60
CA GLU A 392 -20.36 20.55 16.87
C GLU A 392 -21.48 21.60 16.81
N LEU A 393 -21.53 22.36 15.71
CA LEU A 393 -22.59 23.37 15.50
C LEU A 393 -23.98 22.76 15.28
N SER A 394 -24.07 21.53 14.75
CA SER A 394 -25.33 20.83 14.52
C SER A 394 -25.77 19.96 15.68
N ALA A 395 -24.92 19.75 16.70
CA ALA A 395 -25.28 19.03 17.90
C ALA A 395 -26.38 19.78 18.66
N PRO A 396 -27.52 19.15 19.07
CA PRO A 396 -28.52 19.80 19.87
C PRO A 396 -27.89 20.29 21.18
N ALA A 397 -28.14 21.57 21.52
CA ALA A 397 -27.65 22.13 22.77
C ALA A 397 -28.02 21.21 23.93
N ALA A 398 -27.03 20.79 24.70
CA ALA A 398 -27.30 19.97 25.89
C ALA A 398 -28.33 20.72 26.75
N PRO A 399 -29.33 20.03 27.33
CA PRO A 399 -30.32 20.66 28.17
C PRO A 399 -29.60 21.40 29.28
N GLN A 400 -29.73 22.76 29.25
CA GLN A 400 -29.21 23.57 30.32
C GLN A 400 -29.96 23.20 31.58
N THR A 401 -29.30 22.57 32.54
CA THR A 401 -29.80 22.38 33.88
C THR A 401 -30.17 23.78 34.41
N PRO A 402 -31.42 24.00 34.85
CA PRO A 402 -31.80 25.32 35.40
C PRO A 402 -30.87 25.64 36.56
N ALA A 403 -30.26 26.80 36.51
CA ALA A 403 -29.46 27.27 37.63
C ALA A 403 -30.31 27.25 38.92
N PRO A 404 -29.78 26.78 40.05
CA PRO A 404 -30.53 26.76 41.29
C PRO A 404 -30.96 28.19 41.66
N SER A 405 -32.26 28.42 41.74
CA SER A 405 -32.83 29.68 42.18
C SER A 405 -32.32 30.05 43.59
N LYS A 406 -31.61 31.16 43.68
CA LYS A 406 -31.17 31.72 44.95
C LYS A 406 -32.41 32.00 45.81
N ARG A 407 -32.62 31.21 46.86
CA ARG A 407 -33.51 31.59 47.94
C ARG A 407 -32.96 32.87 48.59
N VAL A 408 -33.72 33.94 48.50
CA VAL A 408 -33.53 35.15 49.30
C VAL A 408 -33.87 34.78 50.72
N VAL A 409 -32.88 34.82 51.60
CA VAL A 409 -33.12 34.79 53.09
C VAL A 409 -32.71 36.14 53.56
N ASP A 410 -33.70 36.87 54.13
CA ASP A 410 -33.56 38.18 54.76
C ASP A 410 -32.51 38.17 55.87
N ALA A 411 -31.68 39.24 55.88
CA ALA A 411 -30.69 39.51 56.89
C ALA A 411 -31.24 40.40 58.02
N PRO A 412 -30.60 40.42 59.16
CA PRO A 412 -30.46 41.73 59.82
C PRO A 412 -29.00 42.17 59.92
N ALA A 413 -28.88 43.49 59.87
CA ALA A 413 -27.68 44.28 59.83
C ALA A 413 -26.81 44.24 61.10
N THR A 414 -25.51 44.34 60.90
CA THR A 414 -24.63 45.24 61.71
C THR A 414 -23.28 45.43 60.99
N ALA A 415 -22.87 46.69 60.90
CA ALA A 415 -21.58 47.20 60.35
C ALA A 415 -20.55 47.34 61.52
N PRO A 416 -19.37 47.98 61.29
CA PRO A 416 -18.31 47.76 60.29
C PRO A 416 -16.96 47.50 61.00
N VAL A 417 -15.84 47.28 60.27
CA VAL A 417 -14.52 47.90 60.51
C VAL A 417 -13.44 47.37 59.52
N ASN A 418 -12.78 48.31 58.91
CA ASN A 418 -11.49 48.43 58.24
C ASN A 418 -10.43 47.30 58.35
N ARG A 419 -9.73 46.94 57.26
CA ARG A 419 -8.38 47.39 56.94
C ARG A 419 -7.78 46.70 55.72
N MET A 420 -7.04 47.47 54.96
CA MET A 420 -6.16 47.16 53.82
C MET A 420 -5.12 46.09 54.10
N ALA A 421 -4.83 45.26 53.10
CA ALA A 421 -3.46 44.92 52.72
C ALA A 421 -3.39 44.39 51.29
N LYS A 422 -2.53 45.00 50.51
CA LYS A 422 -2.09 44.58 49.15
C LYS A 422 -1.18 43.35 49.29
N THR A 423 -1.34 42.34 48.43
CA THR A 423 -0.23 41.47 48.02
C THR A 423 -0.42 40.98 46.61
N THR A 424 0.65 41.05 45.87
CA THR A 424 0.93 40.66 44.47
C THR A 424 0.84 39.17 44.21
N PRO A 425 0.58 38.74 42.96
CA PRO A 425 0.48 37.30 42.65
C PRO A 425 1.83 36.66 42.38
N CYS A 426 2.09 35.51 43.02
CA CYS A 426 3.20 34.61 42.71
C CYS A 426 2.79 33.57 41.66
N VAL A 427 3.61 33.42 40.63
CA VAL A 427 3.57 32.40 39.62
C VAL A 427 3.91 31.04 40.26
N GLY A 428 3.02 30.06 40.17
CA GLY A 428 3.24 28.69 40.63
C GLY A 428 3.41 27.71 39.48
N GLN A 429 4.47 26.93 39.51
CA GLN A 429 4.80 25.87 38.56
C GLN A 429 3.84 24.66 38.70
N PRO A 430 3.62 23.88 37.61
CA PRO A 430 2.71 22.72 37.63
C PRO A 430 3.35 21.53 38.38
N ARG A 431 2.55 20.89 39.24
CA ARG A 431 2.91 19.68 39.98
C ARG A 431 2.61 18.43 39.13
N LYS A 432 3.55 17.48 39.14
CA LYS A 432 3.40 16.13 38.60
C LYS A 432 2.33 15.33 39.37
N SER A 433 1.42 14.69 38.64
CA SER A 433 0.43 13.76 39.21
C SER A 433 1.02 12.34 39.31
N PRO A 434 0.55 11.52 40.26
CA PRO A 434 1.15 10.22 40.55
C PRO A 434 0.61 9.10 39.65
N THR A 435 1.49 8.15 39.39
CA THR A 435 1.34 6.88 38.69
C THR A 435 0.06 6.12 39.00
N SER A 436 -0.70 5.74 37.96
CA SER A 436 -1.75 4.75 38.05
C SER A 436 -1.26 3.36 37.66
N LYS A 437 -1.76 2.38 38.40
CA LYS A 437 -1.41 0.97 38.45
C LYS A 437 -1.58 0.24 37.13
N ARG A 438 -0.60 -0.60 36.77
CA ARG A 438 -0.70 -1.70 35.80
C ARG A 438 -1.92 -2.57 36.10
N ARG A 439 -2.81 -2.73 35.12
CA ARG A 439 -3.72 -3.87 35.01
C ARG A 439 -3.09 -4.92 34.12
N ARG A 440 -3.00 -6.13 34.61
CA ARG A 440 -2.70 -7.33 33.82
C ARG A 440 -3.87 -7.56 32.87
N LEU A 441 -3.55 -7.82 31.61
CA LEU A 441 -4.47 -8.41 30.63
C LEU A 441 -4.04 -9.86 30.45
N ASP A 442 -4.70 -10.76 31.16
CA ASP A 442 -4.82 -12.15 30.76
C ASP A 442 -6.10 -12.22 29.92
N GLU A 443 -5.97 -12.75 28.72
CA GLU A 443 -6.94 -13.43 27.85
C GLU A 443 -6.70 -13.05 26.37
N VAL A 444 -6.02 -13.97 25.69
CA VAL A 444 -5.92 -14.01 24.22
C VAL A 444 -7.04 -14.90 23.71
N PRO A 445 -7.91 -14.43 22.80
CA PRO A 445 -8.86 -15.30 22.12
C PRO A 445 -8.14 -16.12 21.05
N SER A 446 -8.19 -17.43 21.20
CA SER A 446 -7.82 -18.43 20.20
C SER A 446 -8.79 -18.38 19.01
N SER A 447 -8.39 -17.73 17.90
CA SER A 447 -9.01 -17.94 16.60
C SER A 447 -8.09 -17.47 15.46
N LEU A 448 -7.10 -18.28 15.14
CA LEU A 448 -6.43 -18.31 13.83
C LEU A 448 -5.97 -19.76 13.61
N ARG A 449 -6.92 -20.60 13.25
CA ARG A 449 -6.63 -21.85 12.55
C ARG A 449 -7.10 -21.68 11.12
N VAL A 450 -6.16 -21.62 10.23
CA VAL A 450 -6.38 -21.81 8.81
C VAL A 450 -6.36 -23.31 8.54
N PRO A 451 -7.28 -23.84 7.72
CA PRO A 451 -7.32 -25.26 7.37
C PRO A 451 -6.12 -25.70 6.53
#